data_f5f058898aa12a127b56e57629cd6554
#
_entry.id   f5f058898aa12a127b56e57629cd6554
#
_cell.length_a   1.000
_cell.length_b   1.000
_cell.length_c   1.000
_cell.angle_alpha   90.00
_cell.angle_beta   90.00
_cell.angle_gamma   90.00
#
_symmetry.space_group_name_H-M   'P 1'
#
loop_
_entity.id
_entity.type
_entity.pdbx_description
1 polymer ?
#
loop_
_entity_poly.entity_id
_entity_poly.type
_entity_poly.pdbx_seq_one_letter_code
_entity_poly.pdbx_strand_id
1 'polypeptide(L)'
;MRYIEPHAHMVSRVTDDYVAMATAGCQAVCEPAFWAGFDRGSVEGFRDYFSLLTEHEPKRAANFRLPHFCWLCINPKESEDMKLADEVLAIIPEFISRPNVLGIGEIGLNKNSRNEISVLEKHIDLARRLNQLILVHTPHLEDKLKGTRLIIDILKNQKQIDPGRVLIDHVEEHTAPLVLEAGFWAGITLYPQSKCTPPRAIDMVERFGSDRLWLNCACDWGQSDPLAVPKTALEMRKRGHSEDAIDFLIYRNPCRFLGQSPVFRLS
;
A
#
# COMPACT_ATOMS: atom_id res chain seq x y z
N MET A 1 20.83 -9.03 3.73
CA MET A 1 19.48 -8.67 4.25
C MET A 1 18.50 -8.89 3.13
N ARG A 2 17.33 -9.40 3.43
CA ARG A 2 16.20 -9.52 2.49
C ARG A 2 15.04 -8.65 2.97
N TYR A 3 14.25 -8.11 2.06
CA TYR A 3 13.03 -7.37 2.40
C TYR A 3 12.01 -7.44 1.27
N ILE A 4 10.77 -7.15 1.57
CA ILE A 4 9.71 -6.85 0.61
C ILE A 4 9.51 -5.35 0.60
N GLU A 5 9.34 -4.76 -0.58
CA GLU A 5 8.80 -3.40 -0.69
C GLU A 5 7.28 -3.51 -0.93
N PRO A 6 6.46 -3.36 0.13
CA PRO A 6 5.04 -3.66 0.02
C PRO A 6 4.21 -2.51 -0.55
N HIS A 7 4.82 -1.33 -0.76
CA HIS A 7 4.16 -0.17 -1.32
C HIS A 7 5.16 0.79 -1.99
N ALA A 8 5.23 0.76 -3.31
CA ALA A 8 6.01 1.68 -4.13
C ALA A 8 5.27 2.00 -5.43
N HIS A 9 5.50 3.16 -6.04
CA HIS A 9 4.85 3.59 -7.28
C HIS A 9 5.87 3.62 -8.42
N MET A 10 6.28 2.43 -8.86
CA MET A 10 7.38 2.22 -9.79
C MET A 10 7.10 2.74 -11.21
N VAL A 11 5.83 2.86 -11.60
CA VAL A 11 5.42 3.50 -12.87
C VAL A 11 5.90 4.95 -12.98
N SER A 12 6.14 5.60 -11.84
CA SER A 12 6.65 6.98 -11.76
C SER A 12 8.16 7.07 -11.49
N ARG A 13 8.85 5.92 -11.45
CA ARG A 13 10.28 5.81 -11.12
C ARG A 13 11.10 5.38 -12.32
N VAL A 14 12.39 5.70 -12.27
CA VAL A 14 13.37 5.27 -13.28
C VAL A 14 13.77 3.81 -13.08
N THR A 15 14.27 3.20 -14.14
CA THR A 15 14.68 1.78 -14.11
C THR A 15 15.84 1.50 -13.14
N ASP A 16 16.72 2.48 -12.92
CA ASP A 16 17.85 2.36 -11.99
C ASP A 16 17.40 2.12 -10.54
N ASP A 17 16.17 2.52 -10.17
CA ASP A 17 15.61 2.23 -8.87
C ASP A 17 15.38 0.73 -8.67
N TYR A 18 14.97 -0.01 -9.70
CA TYR A 18 14.88 -1.47 -9.63
C TYR A 18 16.27 -2.11 -9.41
N VAL A 19 17.32 -1.58 -10.08
CA VAL A 19 18.71 -2.04 -9.86
C VAL A 19 19.11 -1.82 -8.40
N ALA A 20 18.85 -0.62 -7.88
CA ALA A 20 19.19 -0.27 -6.50
C ALA A 20 18.44 -1.16 -5.48
N MET A 21 17.13 -1.36 -5.67
CA MET A 21 16.30 -2.22 -4.81
C MET A 21 16.75 -3.69 -4.84
N ALA A 22 17.01 -4.24 -6.04
CA ALA A 22 17.50 -5.62 -6.21
C ALA A 22 18.87 -5.79 -5.53
N THR A 23 19.79 -4.84 -5.73
CA THR A 23 21.11 -4.82 -5.11
C THR A 23 21.03 -4.76 -3.57
N ALA A 24 20.04 -4.02 -3.04
CA ALA A 24 19.81 -3.92 -1.60
C ALA A 24 19.12 -5.17 -1.00
N GLY A 25 18.73 -6.15 -1.82
CA GLY A 25 18.15 -7.42 -1.39
C GLY A 25 16.62 -7.45 -1.37
N CYS A 26 15.96 -6.57 -2.11
CA CYS A 26 14.51 -6.64 -2.33
C CYS A 26 14.15 -7.99 -2.95
N GLN A 27 13.07 -8.60 -2.45
CA GLN A 27 12.59 -9.91 -2.94
C GLN A 27 11.31 -9.79 -3.76
N ALA A 28 10.56 -8.71 -3.58
CA ALA A 28 9.39 -8.36 -4.38
C ALA A 28 9.02 -6.89 -4.17
N VAL A 29 8.35 -6.32 -5.17
CA VAL A 29 7.78 -4.98 -5.13
C VAL A 29 6.28 -5.08 -5.31
N CYS A 30 5.51 -4.38 -4.47
CA CYS A 30 4.06 -4.27 -4.60
C CYS A 30 3.69 -2.82 -4.91
N GLU A 31 2.90 -2.63 -5.95
CA GLU A 31 2.55 -1.31 -6.47
C GLU A 31 1.04 -1.09 -6.44
N PRO A 32 0.52 -0.31 -5.49
CA PRO A 32 -0.89 0.06 -5.52
C PRO A 32 -1.18 1.13 -6.58
N ALA A 33 -2.38 1.05 -7.16
CA ALA A 33 -2.87 2.11 -8.03
C ALA A 33 -2.96 3.43 -7.26
N PHE A 34 -2.39 4.50 -7.82
CA PHE A 34 -2.27 5.79 -7.16
C PHE A 34 -2.58 6.98 -8.10
N TRP A 35 -2.70 8.15 -7.50
CA TRP A 35 -2.80 9.41 -8.20
C TRP A 35 -1.42 9.86 -8.67
N ALA A 36 -1.22 9.96 -9.98
CA ALA A 36 0.08 10.22 -10.61
C ALA A 36 0.41 11.71 -10.81
N GLY A 37 -0.18 12.61 -10.03
CA GLY A 37 0.04 14.05 -10.12
C GLY A 37 -1.04 14.80 -10.91
N PHE A 38 -1.94 14.08 -11.56
CA PHE A 38 -3.10 14.62 -12.29
C PHE A 38 -4.27 13.64 -12.23
N ASP A 39 -5.49 14.14 -12.40
CA ASP A 39 -6.69 13.33 -12.43
C ASP A 39 -6.87 12.72 -13.83
N ARG A 40 -7.08 11.41 -13.89
CA ARG A 40 -7.45 10.73 -15.14
C ARG A 40 -8.88 11.10 -15.50
N GLY A 41 -9.09 11.45 -16.77
CA GLY A 41 -10.37 11.99 -17.24
C GLY A 41 -11.33 10.96 -17.86
N SER A 42 -10.96 9.68 -17.93
CA SER A 42 -11.77 8.66 -18.59
C SER A 42 -11.49 7.24 -18.06
N VAL A 43 -12.46 6.36 -18.24
CA VAL A 43 -12.31 4.93 -17.90
C VAL A 43 -11.25 4.26 -18.77
N GLU A 44 -11.06 4.67 -20.02
CA GLU A 44 -10.00 4.17 -20.91
C GLU A 44 -8.61 4.50 -20.36
N GLY A 45 -8.42 5.71 -19.82
CA GLY A 45 -7.18 6.08 -19.13
C GLY A 45 -6.87 5.16 -17.92
N PHE A 46 -7.89 4.71 -17.20
CA PHE A 46 -7.72 3.69 -16.16
C PHE A 46 -7.46 2.29 -16.73
N ARG A 47 -8.06 1.91 -17.87
CA ARG A 47 -7.74 0.64 -18.55
C ARG A 47 -6.27 0.58 -18.95
N ASP A 48 -5.77 1.65 -19.57
CA ASP A 48 -4.36 1.77 -19.95
C ASP A 48 -3.46 1.69 -18.72
N TYR A 49 -3.83 2.36 -17.64
CA TYR A 49 -3.08 2.34 -16.40
C TYR A 49 -3.09 0.95 -15.73
N PHE A 50 -4.22 0.27 -15.69
CA PHE A 50 -4.30 -1.10 -15.16
C PHE A 50 -3.51 -2.08 -16.05
N SER A 51 -3.51 -1.91 -17.37
CA SER A 51 -2.65 -2.68 -18.27
C SER A 51 -1.17 -2.42 -18.01
N LEU A 52 -0.79 -1.16 -17.73
CA LEU A 52 0.58 -0.82 -17.34
C LEU A 52 1.00 -1.58 -16.08
N LEU A 53 0.19 -1.55 -15.01
CA LEU A 53 0.46 -2.24 -13.74
C LEU A 53 0.47 -3.76 -13.86
N THR A 54 -0.40 -4.33 -14.70
CA THR A 54 -0.58 -5.79 -14.77
C THR A 54 0.27 -6.47 -15.83
N GLU A 55 0.78 -5.75 -16.82
CA GLU A 55 1.47 -6.34 -17.97
C GLU A 55 2.88 -5.76 -18.21
N HIS A 56 3.06 -4.43 -18.08
CA HIS A 56 4.33 -3.77 -18.40
C HIS A 56 5.29 -3.74 -17.21
N GLU A 57 4.83 -3.30 -16.05
CA GLU A 57 5.68 -3.22 -14.86
C GLU A 57 6.22 -4.57 -14.41
N PRO A 58 5.45 -5.68 -14.43
CA PRO A 58 6.01 -7.00 -14.15
C PRO A 58 7.15 -7.39 -15.09
N LYS A 59 7.05 -7.04 -16.38
CA LYS A 59 8.12 -7.32 -17.37
C LYS A 59 9.36 -6.46 -17.09
N ARG A 60 9.17 -5.19 -16.74
CA ARG A 60 10.27 -4.29 -16.40
C ARG A 60 11.01 -4.76 -15.14
N ALA A 61 10.29 -5.13 -14.08
CA ALA A 61 10.84 -5.65 -12.84
C ALA A 61 11.54 -7.01 -13.04
N ALA A 62 11.00 -7.89 -13.88
CA ALA A 62 11.54 -9.21 -14.15
C ALA A 62 12.97 -9.18 -14.75
N ASN A 63 13.37 -8.10 -15.44
CA ASN A 63 14.73 -7.90 -15.91
C ASN A 63 15.75 -7.88 -14.76
N PHE A 64 15.30 -7.58 -13.55
CA PHE A 64 16.11 -7.53 -12.32
C PHE A 64 15.78 -8.68 -11.36
N ARG A 65 15.06 -9.69 -11.84
CA ARG A 65 14.59 -10.84 -11.06
C ARG A 65 13.74 -10.43 -9.84
N LEU A 66 13.00 -9.32 -9.96
CA LEU A 66 12.07 -8.85 -8.95
C LEU A 66 10.64 -9.20 -9.37
N PRO A 67 9.94 -10.07 -8.66
CA PRO A 67 8.50 -10.19 -8.78
C PRO A 67 7.82 -8.85 -8.52
N HIS A 68 6.92 -8.44 -9.42
CA HIS A 68 6.12 -7.24 -9.28
C HIS A 68 4.65 -7.61 -9.13
N PHE A 69 4.06 -7.15 -8.05
CA PHE A 69 2.64 -7.31 -7.75
C PHE A 69 1.96 -5.95 -7.74
N CYS A 70 0.66 -5.91 -7.95
CA CYS A 70 -0.08 -4.65 -7.94
C CYS A 70 -1.44 -4.77 -7.25
N TRP A 71 -2.01 -3.60 -6.98
CA TRP A 71 -3.36 -3.44 -6.45
C TRP A 71 -4.13 -2.51 -7.36
N LEU A 72 -5.45 -2.67 -7.47
CA LEU A 72 -6.26 -1.91 -8.40
C LEU A 72 -7.33 -1.11 -7.67
N CYS A 73 -7.49 0.15 -8.06
CA CYS A 73 -8.57 1.02 -7.57
C CYS A 73 -8.68 2.30 -8.41
N ILE A 74 -9.70 3.11 -8.14
CA ILE A 74 -9.62 4.55 -8.33
C ILE A 74 -9.15 5.16 -7.01
N ASN A 75 -8.07 5.96 -7.07
CA ASN A 75 -7.45 6.55 -5.88
C ASN A 75 -8.40 7.59 -5.24
N PRO A 76 -8.42 7.77 -3.91
CA PRO A 76 -9.28 8.75 -3.25
C PRO A 76 -9.12 10.19 -3.81
N LYS A 77 -7.95 10.57 -4.29
CA LYS A 77 -7.74 11.88 -4.93
C LYS A 77 -8.49 12.07 -6.25
N GLU A 78 -8.86 10.98 -6.92
CA GLU A 78 -9.63 10.97 -8.18
C GLU A 78 -11.12 10.63 -7.96
N SER A 79 -11.56 10.45 -6.71
CA SER A 79 -12.89 9.94 -6.37
C SER A 79 -14.02 10.98 -6.35
N GLU A 80 -13.72 12.24 -6.68
CA GLU A 80 -14.74 13.30 -6.64
C GLU A 80 -15.70 13.24 -7.86
N ASP A 81 -15.26 12.69 -9.00
CA ASP A 81 -16.14 12.37 -10.12
C ASP A 81 -16.80 11.01 -9.89
N MET A 82 -18.02 11.03 -9.35
CA MET A 82 -18.78 9.82 -9.02
C MET A 82 -19.13 8.98 -10.24
N LYS A 83 -19.34 9.59 -11.40
CA LYS A 83 -19.64 8.87 -12.64
C LYS A 83 -18.41 8.09 -13.10
N LEU A 84 -17.26 8.76 -13.18
CA LEU A 84 -16.00 8.12 -13.52
C LEU A 84 -15.66 7.03 -12.50
N ALA A 85 -15.87 7.29 -11.21
CA ALA A 85 -15.61 6.29 -10.17
C ALA A 85 -16.44 5.01 -10.38
N ASP A 86 -17.73 5.14 -10.72
CA ASP A 86 -18.59 3.99 -11.00
C ASP A 86 -18.14 3.23 -12.26
N GLU A 87 -17.75 3.93 -13.30
CA GLU A 87 -17.20 3.32 -14.53
C GLU A 87 -15.88 2.57 -14.25
N VAL A 88 -14.98 3.14 -13.45
CA VAL A 88 -13.71 2.50 -13.07
C VAL A 88 -13.95 1.26 -12.18
N LEU A 89 -14.84 1.36 -11.20
CA LEU A 89 -15.24 0.21 -10.37
C LEU A 89 -15.79 -0.94 -11.19
N ALA A 90 -16.51 -0.65 -12.27
CA ALA A 90 -17.08 -1.65 -13.16
C ALA A 90 -16.03 -2.43 -13.96
N ILE A 91 -14.87 -1.82 -14.28
CA ILE A 91 -13.81 -2.48 -15.05
C ILE A 91 -12.78 -3.25 -14.18
N ILE A 92 -12.67 -2.96 -12.89
CA ILE A 92 -11.70 -3.66 -12.00
C ILE A 92 -11.84 -5.18 -12.09
N PRO A 93 -13.07 -5.80 -12.11
CA PRO A 93 -13.20 -7.25 -12.23
C PRO A 93 -12.56 -7.87 -13.47
N GLU A 94 -12.38 -7.11 -14.54
CA GLU A 94 -11.74 -7.59 -15.77
C GLU A 94 -10.23 -7.82 -15.59
N PHE A 95 -9.62 -7.15 -14.61
CA PHE A 95 -8.18 -7.18 -14.33
C PHE A 95 -7.83 -7.99 -13.07
N ILE A 96 -8.78 -8.16 -12.14
CA ILE A 96 -8.51 -8.73 -10.81
C ILE A 96 -7.98 -10.17 -10.83
N SER A 97 -8.25 -10.91 -11.89
CA SER A 97 -7.77 -12.29 -12.08
C SER A 97 -6.35 -12.38 -12.67
N ARG A 98 -5.71 -11.27 -12.96
CA ARG A 98 -4.35 -11.25 -13.47
C ARG A 98 -3.36 -11.82 -12.43
N PRO A 99 -2.29 -12.50 -12.86
CA PRO A 99 -1.43 -13.30 -11.98
C PRO A 99 -0.60 -12.49 -10.98
N ASN A 100 -0.59 -11.17 -11.08
CA ASN A 100 0.14 -10.27 -10.19
C ASN A 100 -0.76 -9.30 -9.42
N VAL A 101 -2.09 -9.43 -9.49
CA VAL A 101 -3.02 -8.55 -8.77
C VAL A 101 -3.32 -9.12 -7.39
N LEU A 102 -2.86 -8.41 -6.34
CA LEU A 102 -3.00 -8.81 -4.93
C LEU A 102 -4.41 -8.57 -4.38
N GLY A 103 -5.08 -7.52 -4.87
CA GLY A 103 -6.37 -7.11 -4.36
C GLY A 103 -6.78 -5.70 -4.76
N ILE A 104 -7.59 -5.07 -3.92
CA ILE A 104 -8.16 -3.73 -4.12
C ILE A 104 -7.38 -2.71 -3.27
N GLY A 105 -6.78 -1.71 -3.93
CA GLY A 105 -5.99 -0.66 -3.28
C GLY A 105 -5.20 0.20 -4.28
N GLU A 106 -4.85 1.35 -3.89
CA GLU A 106 -4.92 2.11 -2.64
C GLU A 106 -6.25 2.85 -2.55
N ILE A 107 -7.23 2.32 -1.83
CA ILE A 107 -8.53 2.96 -1.59
C ILE A 107 -8.46 3.81 -0.31
N GLY A 108 -9.45 4.65 -0.04
CA GLY A 108 -9.46 5.38 1.24
C GLY A 108 -9.99 6.80 1.14
N LEU A 109 -9.41 7.68 1.95
CA LEU A 109 -9.81 9.08 2.06
C LEU A 109 -8.60 10.01 1.89
N ASN A 110 -8.81 11.17 1.28
CA ASN A 110 -7.82 12.24 1.14
C ASN A 110 -8.29 13.54 1.77
N LYS A 111 -9.50 13.99 1.45
CA LYS A 111 -10.15 15.20 2.00
C LYS A 111 -11.30 14.89 2.98
N ASN A 112 -11.60 13.63 3.18
CA ASN A 112 -12.75 13.16 3.96
C ASN A 112 -14.10 13.64 3.38
N SER A 113 -14.21 13.78 2.06
CA SER A 113 -15.42 14.19 1.39
C SER A 113 -16.48 13.08 1.38
N ARG A 114 -17.74 13.45 1.12
CA ARG A 114 -18.84 12.46 0.99
C ARG A 114 -18.65 11.56 -0.23
N ASN A 115 -18.08 12.10 -1.32
CA ASN A 115 -17.82 11.33 -2.52
C ASN A 115 -16.74 10.29 -2.26
N GLU A 116 -15.61 10.67 -1.63
CA GLU A 116 -14.56 9.73 -1.23
C GLU A 116 -15.11 8.61 -0.33
N ILE A 117 -15.96 8.94 0.65
CA ILE A 117 -16.59 7.95 1.55
C ILE A 117 -17.45 6.98 0.72
N SER A 118 -18.30 7.49 -0.17
CA SER A 118 -19.15 6.64 -1.02
C SER A 118 -18.34 5.72 -1.92
N VAL A 119 -17.24 6.23 -2.52
CA VAL A 119 -16.35 5.43 -3.38
C VAL A 119 -15.57 4.40 -2.57
N LEU A 120 -15.13 4.75 -1.35
CA LEU A 120 -14.49 3.81 -0.42
C LEU A 120 -15.43 2.64 -0.09
N GLU A 121 -16.69 2.92 0.27
CA GLU A 121 -17.69 1.89 0.58
C GLU A 121 -17.95 0.95 -0.62
N LYS A 122 -18.03 1.50 -1.83
CA LYS A 122 -18.17 0.71 -3.08
C LYS A 122 -16.96 -0.19 -3.33
N HIS A 123 -15.75 0.29 -3.09
CA HIS A 123 -14.54 -0.53 -3.20
C HIS A 123 -14.51 -1.66 -2.17
N ILE A 124 -14.87 -1.37 -0.92
CA ILE A 124 -14.95 -2.39 0.14
C ILE A 124 -15.96 -3.47 -0.24
N ASP A 125 -17.14 -3.09 -0.74
CA ASP A 125 -18.12 -4.06 -1.21
C ASP A 125 -17.59 -4.90 -2.39
N LEU A 126 -16.91 -4.26 -3.34
CA LEU A 126 -16.25 -4.96 -4.46
C LEU A 126 -15.19 -5.96 -3.96
N ALA A 127 -14.31 -5.54 -3.06
CA ALA A 127 -13.30 -6.41 -2.48
C ALA A 127 -13.91 -7.61 -1.74
N ARG A 128 -14.97 -7.37 -0.96
CA ARG A 128 -15.74 -8.41 -0.26
C ARG A 128 -16.35 -9.43 -1.25
N ARG A 129 -17.04 -8.96 -2.30
CA ARG A 129 -17.66 -9.82 -3.32
C ARG A 129 -16.63 -10.66 -4.08
N LEU A 130 -15.46 -10.11 -4.33
CA LEU A 130 -14.40 -10.77 -5.06
C LEU A 130 -13.37 -11.49 -4.14
N ASN A 131 -13.62 -11.50 -2.83
CA ASN A 131 -12.73 -12.09 -1.82
C ASN A 131 -11.27 -11.60 -1.92
N GLN A 132 -11.07 -10.30 -2.07
CA GLN A 132 -9.76 -9.68 -2.27
C GLN A 132 -9.18 -9.12 -0.97
N LEU A 133 -7.85 -8.99 -0.90
CA LEU A 133 -7.16 -8.19 0.11
C LEU A 133 -7.48 -6.71 -0.11
N ILE A 134 -7.40 -5.92 0.95
CA ILE A 134 -7.68 -4.48 0.91
C ILE A 134 -6.46 -3.71 1.43
N LEU A 135 -6.02 -2.71 0.66
CA LEU A 135 -5.02 -1.74 1.06
C LEU A 135 -5.64 -0.34 1.07
N VAL A 136 -5.55 0.34 2.23
CA VAL A 136 -6.27 1.59 2.49
C VAL A 136 -5.29 2.74 2.72
N HIS A 137 -5.50 3.81 1.97
CA HIS A 137 -4.85 5.11 2.13
C HIS A 137 -5.52 5.93 3.23
N THR A 138 -4.73 6.53 4.11
CA THR A 138 -5.22 7.51 5.09
C THR A 138 -4.90 8.94 4.65
N PRO A 139 -5.75 9.93 4.98
CA PRO A 139 -5.49 11.32 4.65
C PRO A 139 -4.13 11.81 5.12
N HIS A 140 -3.62 12.85 4.46
CA HIS A 140 -2.44 13.56 4.93
C HIS A 140 -2.82 14.75 5.81
N LEU A 141 -1.86 15.20 6.63
CA LEU A 141 -1.95 16.44 7.38
C LEU A 141 -3.14 16.51 8.36
N GLU A 142 -3.88 17.62 8.31
CA GLU A 142 -4.82 18.07 9.33
C GLU A 142 -5.95 17.10 9.65
N ASP A 143 -6.45 16.39 8.66
CA ASP A 143 -7.60 15.49 8.83
C ASP A 143 -7.23 14.00 8.99
N LYS A 144 -5.95 13.68 9.17
CA LYS A 144 -5.50 12.30 9.28
C LYS A 144 -6.21 11.53 10.40
N LEU A 145 -6.27 12.06 11.60
CA LEU A 145 -6.91 11.40 12.74
C LEU A 145 -8.40 11.17 12.51
N LYS A 146 -9.10 12.18 12.00
CA LYS A 146 -10.52 12.10 11.66
C LYS A 146 -10.76 11.08 10.56
N GLY A 147 -9.99 11.15 9.47
CA GLY A 147 -10.12 10.24 8.35
C GLY A 147 -9.78 8.80 8.73
N THR A 148 -8.76 8.57 9.54
CA THR A 148 -8.42 7.23 10.03
C THR A 148 -9.57 6.64 10.87
N ARG A 149 -10.19 7.44 11.75
CA ARG A 149 -11.37 6.99 12.52
C ARG A 149 -12.55 6.66 11.62
N LEU A 150 -12.85 7.52 10.64
CA LEU A 150 -13.92 7.26 9.66
C LEU A 150 -13.67 5.95 8.89
N ILE A 151 -12.45 5.71 8.41
CA ILE A 151 -12.06 4.47 7.73
C ILE A 151 -12.31 3.27 8.64
N ILE A 152 -11.83 3.32 9.89
CA ILE A 152 -12.02 2.23 10.85
C ILE A 152 -13.50 1.97 11.11
N ASP A 153 -14.30 3.02 11.29
CA ASP A 153 -15.75 2.90 11.54
C ASP A 153 -16.47 2.30 10.32
N ILE A 154 -16.14 2.76 9.10
CA ILE A 154 -16.70 2.21 7.86
C ILE A 154 -16.37 0.72 7.75
N LEU A 155 -15.10 0.34 7.91
CA LEU A 155 -14.65 -1.05 7.81
C LEU A 155 -15.32 -1.96 8.85
N LYS A 156 -15.44 -1.49 10.11
CA LYS A 156 -16.12 -2.24 11.19
C LYS A 156 -17.61 -2.41 10.98
N ASN A 157 -18.24 -1.44 10.33
CA ASN A 157 -19.68 -1.51 10.01
C ASN A 157 -19.98 -2.41 8.80
N GLN A 158 -18.96 -2.77 8.01
CA GLN A 158 -19.13 -3.70 6.89
C GLN A 158 -19.12 -5.15 7.37
N LYS A 159 -20.28 -5.80 7.24
CA LYS A 159 -20.39 -7.23 7.57
C LYS A 159 -19.48 -8.07 6.66
N GLN A 160 -18.82 -9.10 7.24
CA GLN A 160 -17.98 -10.05 6.52
C GLN A 160 -16.61 -9.50 6.03
N ILE A 161 -16.17 -8.36 6.53
CA ILE A 161 -14.77 -7.96 6.37
C ILE A 161 -13.94 -8.58 7.48
N ASP A 162 -12.94 -9.35 7.11
CA ASP A 162 -11.92 -9.86 8.03
C ASP A 162 -10.84 -8.80 8.24
N PRO A 163 -10.70 -8.23 9.45
CA PRO A 163 -9.66 -7.24 9.73
C PRO A 163 -8.24 -7.73 9.42
N GLY A 164 -7.99 -9.04 9.54
CA GLY A 164 -6.72 -9.65 9.21
C GLY A 164 -6.35 -9.56 7.72
N ARG A 165 -7.31 -9.23 6.84
CA ARG A 165 -7.14 -9.08 5.39
C ARG A 165 -7.15 -7.62 4.92
N VAL A 166 -7.15 -6.66 5.84
CA VAL A 166 -7.14 -5.22 5.57
C VAL A 166 -5.88 -4.60 6.16
N LEU A 167 -5.15 -3.87 5.32
CA LEU A 167 -4.04 -3.03 5.74
C LEU A 167 -4.43 -1.56 5.61
N ILE A 168 -4.24 -0.80 6.69
CA ILE A 168 -4.39 0.66 6.71
C ILE A 168 -3.00 1.28 6.69
N ASP A 169 -2.67 1.97 5.61
CA ASP A 169 -1.34 2.52 5.36
C ASP A 169 -1.19 3.99 5.77
N HIS A 170 0.05 4.45 5.77
CA HIS A 170 0.47 5.80 6.15
C HIS A 170 0.12 6.16 7.60
N VAL A 171 0.13 5.18 8.51
CA VAL A 171 -0.11 5.44 9.93
C VAL A 171 1.03 6.27 10.55
N GLU A 172 0.67 7.02 11.58
CA GLU A 172 1.58 7.81 12.39
C GLU A 172 1.35 7.52 13.88
N GLU A 173 2.12 8.15 14.77
CA GLU A 173 2.17 7.85 16.20
C GLU A 173 0.79 7.90 16.89
N HIS A 174 -0.12 8.72 16.39
CA HIS A 174 -1.47 8.89 16.95
C HIS A 174 -2.54 8.06 16.25
N THR A 175 -2.24 7.46 15.10
CA THR A 175 -3.20 6.63 14.34
C THR A 175 -2.86 5.15 14.38
N ALA A 176 -1.58 4.79 14.50
CA ALA A 176 -1.14 3.39 14.55
C ALA A 176 -1.84 2.58 15.67
N PRO A 177 -1.93 3.08 16.93
CA PRO A 177 -2.62 2.32 17.97
C PRO A 177 -4.10 2.09 17.65
N LEU A 178 -4.80 3.07 17.09
CA LEU A 178 -6.21 2.93 16.71
C LEU A 178 -6.42 1.81 15.66
N VAL A 179 -5.52 1.73 14.68
CA VAL A 179 -5.56 0.72 13.62
C VAL A 179 -5.30 -0.66 14.19
N LEU A 180 -4.24 -0.81 15.00
CA LEU A 180 -3.84 -2.09 15.59
C LEU A 180 -4.87 -2.62 16.60
N GLU A 181 -5.41 -1.74 17.47
CA GLU A 181 -6.49 -2.07 18.42
C GLU A 181 -7.79 -2.48 17.71
N ALA A 182 -8.05 -1.90 16.54
CA ALA A 182 -9.19 -2.27 15.72
C ALA A 182 -9.03 -3.64 15.02
N GLY A 183 -7.85 -4.27 15.11
CA GLY A 183 -7.56 -5.59 14.55
C GLY A 183 -6.98 -5.56 13.14
N PHE A 184 -6.80 -4.38 12.53
CA PHE A 184 -6.24 -4.23 11.19
C PHE A 184 -4.71 -4.32 11.18
N TRP A 185 -4.15 -4.49 9.99
CA TRP A 185 -2.73 -4.30 9.73
C TRP A 185 -2.41 -2.81 9.56
N ALA A 186 -1.22 -2.40 9.93
CA ALA A 186 -0.76 -1.02 9.86
C ALA A 186 0.51 -0.91 9.01
N GLY A 187 0.54 0.06 8.09
CA GLY A 187 1.71 0.38 7.29
C GLY A 187 2.32 1.73 7.69
N ILE A 188 3.61 1.74 8.02
CA ILE A 188 4.37 2.97 8.25
C ILE A 188 5.12 3.31 6.98
N THR A 189 4.85 4.49 6.43
CA THR A 189 5.45 4.94 5.19
C THR A 189 6.63 5.87 5.45
N LEU A 190 7.78 5.45 4.98
CA LEU A 190 9.06 6.17 5.11
C LEU A 190 9.20 7.25 4.03
N TYR A 191 8.44 8.32 4.18
CA TYR A 191 8.39 9.45 3.25
C TYR A 191 8.55 10.75 4.05
N PRO A 192 9.79 11.22 4.32
CA PRO A 192 10.07 12.28 5.28
C PRO A 192 9.37 13.61 5.03
N GLN A 193 9.08 13.93 3.76
CA GLN A 193 8.45 15.20 3.39
C GLN A 193 7.00 15.33 3.85
N SER A 194 6.24 14.23 3.89
CA SER A 194 4.81 14.29 4.13
C SER A 194 4.25 13.20 5.05
N LYS A 195 5.08 12.24 5.49
CA LYS A 195 4.64 11.12 6.31
C LYS A 195 5.60 10.88 7.48
N CYS A 196 6.41 9.83 7.43
CA CYS A 196 7.25 9.42 8.55
C CYS A 196 8.74 9.39 8.19
N THR A 197 9.59 9.82 9.13
CA THR A 197 11.05 9.65 9.01
C THR A 197 11.46 8.29 9.58
N PRO A 198 12.63 7.73 9.17
CA PRO A 198 13.13 6.49 9.76
C PRO A 198 13.23 6.48 11.29
N PRO A 199 13.75 7.52 11.98
CA PRO A 199 13.75 7.55 13.44
C PRO A 199 12.35 7.45 14.06
N ARG A 200 11.36 8.20 13.55
CA ARG A 200 9.98 8.13 14.03
C ARG A 200 9.36 6.75 13.81
N ALA A 201 9.64 6.13 12.65
CA ALA A 201 9.17 4.77 12.36
C ALA A 201 9.73 3.76 13.38
N ILE A 202 11.01 3.86 13.72
CA ILE A 202 11.65 2.98 14.71
C ILE A 202 11.02 3.22 16.10
N ASP A 203 10.85 4.48 16.51
CA ASP A 203 10.19 4.84 17.79
C ASP A 203 8.77 4.25 17.88
N MET A 204 8.00 4.24 16.77
CA MET A 204 6.68 3.60 16.71
C MET A 204 6.77 2.07 16.85
N VAL A 205 7.74 1.42 16.19
CA VAL A 205 7.97 -0.03 16.32
C VAL A 205 8.36 -0.38 17.76
N GLU A 206 9.23 0.39 18.38
CA GLU A 206 9.64 0.19 19.78
C GLU A 206 8.46 0.37 20.76
N ARG A 207 7.57 1.31 20.48
CA ARG A 207 6.42 1.64 21.33
C ARG A 207 5.24 0.68 21.17
N PHE A 208 4.90 0.29 19.94
CA PHE A 208 3.68 -0.46 19.63
C PHE A 208 3.95 -1.94 19.32
N GLY A 209 5.22 -2.34 19.23
CA GLY A 209 5.61 -3.66 18.74
C GLY A 209 5.55 -3.77 17.23
N SER A 210 5.92 -4.94 16.72
CA SER A 210 5.98 -5.19 15.27
C SER A 210 4.87 -6.12 14.77
N ASP A 211 3.99 -6.64 15.63
CA ASP A 211 2.90 -7.50 15.15
C ASP A 211 1.90 -6.72 14.29
N ARG A 212 1.56 -7.30 13.13
CA ARG A 212 0.68 -6.69 12.12
C ARG A 212 1.12 -5.29 11.65
N LEU A 213 2.44 -5.06 11.65
CA LEU A 213 3.02 -3.81 11.23
C LEU A 213 4.09 -4.06 10.16
N TRP A 214 4.17 -3.20 9.14
CA TRP A 214 5.25 -3.22 8.17
C TRP A 214 5.77 -1.82 7.87
N LEU A 215 6.94 -1.75 7.20
CA LEU A 215 7.52 -0.52 6.65
C LEU A 215 7.41 -0.54 5.13
N ASN A 216 7.19 0.62 4.53
CA ASN A 216 7.25 0.82 3.09
C ASN A 216 7.82 2.20 2.74
N CYS A 217 8.24 2.38 1.49
CA CYS A 217 8.74 3.67 1.05
C CYS A 217 7.68 4.54 0.36
N ALA A 218 6.63 3.94 -0.20
CA ALA A 218 5.67 4.59 -1.09
C ALA A 218 6.34 5.56 -2.08
N CYS A 219 7.53 5.21 -2.57
CA CYS A 219 8.30 6.08 -3.46
C CYS A 219 7.53 6.32 -4.75
N ASP A 220 7.46 7.58 -5.14
CA ASP A 220 6.79 8.07 -6.33
C ASP A 220 7.67 9.09 -7.07
N TRP A 221 7.07 9.91 -7.92
CA TRP A 221 7.75 10.99 -8.64
C TRP A 221 8.25 12.13 -7.74
N GLY A 222 7.82 12.20 -6.47
CA GLY A 222 8.27 13.21 -5.50
C GLY A 222 9.64 12.88 -4.89
N GLN A 223 10.04 13.69 -3.91
CA GLN A 223 11.29 13.50 -3.16
C GLN A 223 11.16 12.31 -2.22
N SER A 224 11.36 11.12 -2.76
CA SER A 224 11.23 9.85 -2.06
C SER A 224 12.43 8.94 -2.34
N ASP A 225 12.67 8.00 -1.44
CA ASP A 225 13.84 7.12 -1.49
C ASP A 225 13.39 5.66 -1.64
N PRO A 226 13.64 5.00 -2.79
CA PRO A 226 13.30 3.59 -2.98
C PRO A 226 14.06 2.64 -2.05
N LEU A 227 15.10 3.13 -1.38
CA LEU A 227 15.89 2.38 -0.40
C LEU A 227 15.55 2.76 1.06
N ALA A 228 14.45 3.44 1.31
CA ALA A 228 14.08 3.86 2.66
C ALA A 228 13.94 2.69 3.64
N VAL A 229 13.35 1.56 3.19
CA VAL A 229 13.20 0.36 4.02
C VAL A 229 14.56 -0.23 4.42
N PRO A 230 15.49 -0.59 3.50
CA PRO A 230 16.79 -1.12 3.90
C PRO A 230 17.65 -0.12 4.67
N LYS A 231 17.54 1.19 4.42
CA LYS A 231 18.23 2.22 5.21
C LYS A 231 17.68 2.29 6.63
N THR A 232 16.37 2.17 6.81
CA THR A 232 15.76 2.11 8.15
C THR A 232 16.17 0.83 8.89
N ALA A 233 16.27 -0.30 8.21
CA ALA A 233 16.81 -1.53 8.81
C ALA A 233 18.25 -1.36 9.31
N LEU A 234 19.09 -0.60 8.59
CA LEU A 234 20.43 -0.25 9.06
C LEU A 234 20.40 0.61 10.34
N GLU A 235 19.50 1.59 10.41
CA GLU A 235 19.34 2.41 11.62
C GLU A 235 18.82 1.59 12.80
N MET A 236 17.91 0.63 12.56
CA MET A 236 17.46 -0.33 13.59
C MET A 236 18.65 -1.14 14.17
N ARG A 237 19.55 -1.64 13.31
CA ARG A 237 20.79 -2.31 13.78
C ARG A 237 21.64 -1.41 14.66
N LYS A 238 21.82 -0.15 14.28
CA LYS A 238 22.58 0.83 15.08
C LYS A 238 21.93 1.09 16.43
N ARG A 239 20.60 0.97 16.53
CA ARG A 239 19.86 1.04 17.80
C ARG A 239 19.87 -0.28 18.60
N GLY A 240 20.47 -1.35 18.08
CA GLY A 240 20.62 -2.63 18.78
C GLY A 240 19.47 -3.62 18.54
N HIS A 241 18.59 -3.39 17.56
CA HIS A 241 17.60 -4.40 17.18
C HIS A 241 18.27 -5.64 16.59
N SER A 242 17.76 -6.81 16.94
CA SER A 242 18.24 -8.08 16.39
C SER A 242 17.87 -8.24 14.90
N GLU A 243 18.68 -9.02 14.18
CA GLU A 243 18.40 -9.36 12.78
C GLU A 243 17.04 -10.07 12.63
N ASP A 244 16.65 -10.87 13.62
CA ASP A 244 15.34 -11.55 13.63
C ASP A 244 14.18 -10.57 13.76
N ALA A 245 14.29 -9.55 14.62
CA ALA A 245 13.27 -8.50 14.76
C ALA A 245 13.15 -7.66 13.49
N ILE A 246 14.27 -7.35 12.83
CA ILE A 246 14.30 -6.62 11.57
C ILE A 246 13.68 -7.47 10.45
N ASP A 247 14.11 -8.73 10.27
CA ASP A 247 13.54 -9.65 9.27
C ASP A 247 12.04 -9.85 9.48
N PHE A 248 11.60 -9.92 10.75
CA PHE A 248 10.17 -10.03 11.06
C PHE A 248 9.38 -8.84 10.50
N LEU A 249 9.86 -7.62 10.69
CA LEU A 249 9.19 -6.38 10.31
C LEU A 249 9.19 -6.13 8.79
N ILE A 250 10.34 -6.32 8.11
CA ILE A 250 10.51 -5.90 6.72
C ILE A 250 10.37 -7.05 5.70
N TYR A 251 10.28 -8.30 6.17
CA TYR A 251 10.13 -9.45 5.30
C TYR A 251 8.99 -10.37 5.73
N ARG A 252 9.03 -10.92 6.96
CA ARG A 252 8.06 -11.94 7.39
C ARG A 252 6.64 -11.37 7.51
N ASN A 253 6.47 -10.18 8.05
CA ASN A 253 5.15 -9.54 8.15
C ASN A 253 4.56 -9.21 6.78
N PRO A 254 5.26 -8.53 5.84
CA PRO A 254 4.77 -8.40 4.48
C PRO A 254 4.40 -9.73 3.85
N CYS A 255 5.25 -10.76 3.96
CA CYS A 255 4.94 -12.10 3.45
C CYS A 255 3.69 -12.72 4.09
N ARG A 256 3.50 -12.55 5.41
CA ARG A 256 2.33 -13.06 6.14
C ARG A 256 1.03 -12.42 5.67
N PHE A 257 1.03 -11.12 5.45
CA PHE A 257 -0.15 -10.42 4.95
C PHE A 257 -0.41 -10.72 3.47
N LEU A 258 0.58 -10.51 2.62
CA LEU A 258 0.48 -10.66 1.17
C LEU A 258 0.23 -12.12 0.76
N GLY A 259 0.79 -13.08 1.50
CA GLY A 259 0.61 -14.51 1.29
C GLY A 259 -0.82 -15.02 1.43
N GLN A 260 -1.74 -14.20 1.96
CA GLN A 260 -3.18 -14.48 1.94
C GLN A 260 -3.78 -14.32 0.53
N SER A 261 -3.10 -13.63 -0.38
CA SER A 261 -3.47 -13.60 -1.80
C SER A 261 -2.90 -14.83 -2.53
N PRO A 262 -3.70 -15.57 -3.29
CA PRO A 262 -3.24 -16.78 -3.99
C PRO A 262 -2.17 -16.50 -5.04
N VAL A 263 -2.07 -15.26 -5.52
CA VAL A 263 -1.09 -14.86 -6.53
C VAL A 263 0.29 -14.55 -5.94
N PHE A 264 0.37 -14.20 -4.64
CA PHE A 264 1.65 -13.86 -4.03
C PHE A 264 2.50 -15.12 -3.85
N ARG A 265 3.48 -15.28 -4.73
CA ARG A 265 4.47 -16.36 -4.66
C ARG A 265 5.86 -15.76 -4.89
N LEU A 266 6.75 -16.00 -3.96
CA LEU A 266 8.17 -15.70 -4.09
C LEU A 266 8.85 -16.96 -4.66
N SER A 267 9.62 -16.78 -5.74
CA SER A 267 10.38 -17.86 -6.39
C SER A 267 11.66 -18.19 -5.64
#